data_4cb275c3aa9606c7b1c8856d56937177
#
_entry.id   4cb275c3aa9606c7b1c8856d56937177
#
_cell.length_a   1.000
_cell.length_b   1.000
_cell.length_c   1.000
_cell.angle_alpha   90.00
_cell.angle_beta   90.00
_cell.angle_gamma   90.00
#
_symmetry.space_group_name_H-M   'P 1'
#
loop_
_entity.id
_entity.type
_entity.pdbx_description
1 polymer ?
#
loop_
_entity_poly.entity_id
_entity_poly.type
_entity_poly.pdbx_seq_one_letter_code
_entity_poly.pdbx_strand_id
1 'polypeptide(L)'
;LDEGTVEDCNQNAIPDSCDIASGIAFDCNSNGQLDICDIEQGLTEDCDNNNVPDACDVTSGAVQDCNGNGIPDSCDLASGAADDCNSSGIPDSCEVVSGATPDCNNNGIPDSCDLSNGSPDCDSNGVPDSCQVASGELPDCNGNGVPDSCDISAGVSIDCNSNGIPDSCEVANGQAADCNGNGIPDSCDLASGLESDCNSSGVPDSCEVNSGTSLDCNDNGIPDSCDIASGDWQDCDGDGNLDSCEILVGTEQDCNGTGIPDSCEVLSGAVNDCNGNQIPDSCDLSTGTLSDCDQNGTPDSCDILSGGVEDCDGNQVPDSCDLLSGTLEDCNQNSIPDACEIAAGSIEDCNTNGIPDSCEITDGSLADVNADGVPDEC
;
A
#
# COMPACT_ATOMS: atom_id res chain seq x y z
N LEU A 1 -23.30 -73.88 74.30
CA LEU A 1 -23.66 -73.53 72.94
C LEU A 1 -23.98 -72.08 72.97
N ASP A 2 -23.11 -71.31 72.38
CA ASP A 2 -23.28 -69.86 72.19
C ASP A 2 -24.52 -69.67 71.29
N GLU A 3 -25.56 -69.04 71.83
CA GLU A 3 -26.63 -68.51 71.00
C GLU A 3 -26.07 -67.24 70.27
N GLY A 4 -25.36 -67.53 69.19
CA GLY A 4 -25.13 -66.48 68.22
C GLY A 4 -26.50 -66.06 67.70
N THR A 5 -26.84 -64.79 67.86
CA THR A 5 -28.01 -64.22 67.23
C THR A 5 -27.93 -64.44 65.73
N VAL A 6 -28.79 -65.33 65.24
CA VAL A 6 -28.90 -65.65 63.83
C VAL A 6 -29.55 -64.41 63.19
N GLU A 7 -28.87 -63.75 62.31
CA GLU A 7 -29.38 -62.59 61.62
C GLU A 7 -30.55 -62.99 60.69
N ASP A 8 -31.65 -62.32 60.80
CA ASP A 8 -32.87 -62.37 59.99
C ASP A 8 -33.35 -60.92 59.71
N CYS A 9 -32.73 -60.27 58.82
CA CYS A 9 -32.95 -58.89 58.62
C CYS A 9 -34.24 -58.60 57.81
N ASN A 10 -34.67 -59.55 56.98
CA ASN A 10 -35.91 -59.45 56.22
C ASN A 10 -37.14 -59.82 57.05
N GLN A 11 -36.93 -60.32 58.28
CA GLN A 11 -37.93 -60.74 59.28
C GLN A 11 -38.91 -61.76 58.77
N ASN A 12 -38.42 -62.69 57.93
CA ASN A 12 -39.26 -63.79 57.38
C ASN A 12 -39.23 -65.00 58.26
N ALA A 13 -38.52 -64.99 59.35
CA ALA A 13 -38.29 -66.07 60.33
C ALA A 13 -37.39 -67.20 59.79
N ILE A 14 -36.64 -66.97 58.74
CA ILE A 14 -35.58 -67.81 58.19
C ILE A 14 -34.25 -67.03 58.32
N PRO A 15 -33.21 -67.68 58.83
CA PRO A 15 -31.92 -67.06 58.86
C PRO A 15 -31.41 -66.56 57.49
N ASP A 16 -30.83 -65.34 57.40
CA ASP A 16 -30.30 -64.81 56.19
C ASP A 16 -29.40 -65.75 55.43
N SER A 17 -28.51 -66.42 56.10
CA SER A 17 -27.62 -67.44 55.52
C SER A 17 -28.38 -68.63 54.90
N CYS A 18 -29.60 -68.97 55.36
CA CYS A 18 -30.44 -70.01 54.77
C CYS A 18 -31.21 -69.46 53.57
N ASP A 19 -31.61 -68.22 53.59
CA ASP A 19 -32.24 -67.54 52.44
C ASP A 19 -31.27 -67.47 51.29
N ILE A 20 -30.01 -67.05 51.53
CA ILE A 20 -28.94 -67.09 50.55
C ILE A 20 -28.72 -68.52 49.99
N ALA A 21 -28.53 -69.47 50.90
CA ALA A 21 -28.22 -70.87 50.50
C ALA A 21 -29.35 -71.55 49.70
N SER A 22 -30.59 -71.17 49.95
CA SER A 22 -31.78 -71.65 49.23
C SER A 22 -32.11 -70.89 47.95
N GLY A 23 -31.43 -69.76 47.73
CA GLY A 23 -31.71 -68.91 46.61
C GLY A 23 -33.04 -68.10 46.67
N ILE A 24 -33.59 -67.98 47.92
CA ILE A 24 -34.84 -67.27 48.15
C ILE A 24 -34.55 -65.75 48.15
N ALA A 25 -33.37 -65.32 48.62
CA ALA A 25 -32.88 -64.00 48.65
C ALA A 25 -31.47 -63.90 48.08
N PHE A 26 -31.08 -62.74 47.64
CA PHE A 26 -29.81 -62.46 46.95
C PHE A 26 -28.77 -61.86 47.89
N ASP A 27 -27.52 -62.24 47.68
CA ASP A 27 -26.31 -61.68 48.24
C ASP A 27 -25.28 -61.55 47.08
N CYS A 28 -25.39 -60.51 46.32
CA CYS A 28 -24.64 -60.33 45.07
C CYS A 28 -23.16 -59.97 45.34
N ASN A 29 -22.86 -59.33 46.48
CA ASN A 29 -21.51 -58.95 46.87
C ASN A 29 -20.80 -60.03 47.68
N SER A 30 -21.54 -61.12 48.02
CA SER A 30 -21.02 -62.29 48.71
C SER A 30 -20.44 -62.00 50.11
N ASN A 31 -21.01 -61.03 50.79
CA ASN A 31 -20.58 -60.63 52.13
C ASN A 31 -21.24 -61.42 53.25
N GLY A 32 -22.27 -62.27 52.92
CA GLY A 32 -23.01 -63.11 53.84
C GLY A 32 -24.26 -62.44 54.41
N GLN A 33 -24.59 -61.23 54.02
CA GLN A 33 -25.83 -60.51 54.30
C GLN A 33 -26.74 -60.49 53.03
N LEU A 34 -28.00 -60.30 53.26
CA LEU A 34 -28.92 -60.11 52.14
C LEU A 34 -28.76 -58.72 51.51
N ASP A 35 -28.83 -58.62 50.20
CA ASP A 35 -28.75 -57.33 49.48
C ASP A 35 -29.71 -56.30 50.04
N ILE A 36 -30.93 -56.66 50.38
CA ILE A 36 -31.92 -55.76 50.97
C ILE A 36 -31.48 -55.22 52.32
N CYS A 37 -30.76 -56.05 53.10
CA CYS A 37 -30.25 -55.65 54.39
C CYS A 37 -29.06 -54.67 54.26
N ASP A 38 -28.22 -54.87 53.28
CA ASP A 38 -27.12 -53.98 52.97
C ASP A 38 -27.65 -52.63 52.58
N ILE A 39 -28.74 -52.55 51.79
CA ILE A 39 -29.42 -51.31 51.41
C ILE A 39 -30.04 -50.62 52.60
N GLU A 40 -30.85 -51.41 53.43
CA GLU A 40 -31.50 -50.77 54.60
C GLU A 40 -30.53 -50.21 55.65
N GLN A 41 -29.36 -50.90 55.78
CA GLN A 41 -28.30 -50.43 56.67
C GLN A 41 -27.41 -49.31 56.06
N GLY A 42 -27.64 -48.98 54.81
CA GLY A 42 -26.84 -47.96 54.10
C GLY A 42 -25.41 -48.40 53.84
N LEU A 43 -25.17 -49.73 53.71
CA LEU A 43 -23.88 -50.31 53.36
C LEU A 43 -23.66 -50.32 51.84
N THR A 44 -24.75 -50.30 51.08
CA THR A 44 -24.76 -50.21 49.63
C THR A 44 -25.84 -49.22 49.18
N GLU A 45 -25.64 -48.63 48.03
CA GLU A 45 -26.58 -47.72 47.39
C GLU A 45 -27.56 -48.51 46.49
N ASP A 46 -28.81 -48.04 46.39
CA ASP A 46 -29.87 -48.52 45.51
C ASP A 46 -30.66 -47.30 45.05
N CYS A 47 -30.22 -46.69 44.03
CA CYS A 47 -30.73 -45.39 43.57
C CYS A 47 -32.06 -45.51 42.82
N ASP A 48 -32.32 -46.64 42.17
CA ASP A 48 -33.57 -46.92 41.43
C ASP A 48 -34.65 -47.55 42.31
N ASN A 49 -34.30 -47.90 43.53
CA ASN A 49 -35.18 -48.52 44.54
C ASN A 49 -35.77 -49.88 44.07
N ASN A 50 -34.98 -50.66 43.39
CA ASN A 50 -35.39 -51.99 42.93
C ASN A 50 -35.09 -53.12 43.96
N ASN A 51 -34.46 -52.77 45.09
CA ASN A 51 -33.99 -53.65 46.17
C ASN A 51 -32.81 -54.52 45.76
N VAL A 52 -32.06 -54.16 44.73
CA VAL A 52 -30.78 -54.71 44.33
C VAL A 52 -29.74 -53.59 44.47
N PRO A 53 -28.59 -53.84 45.09
CA PRO A 53 -27.56 -52.86 45.16
C PRO A 53 -27.11 -52.38 43.75
N ASP A 54 -26.89 -51.09 43.55
CA ASP A 54 -26.46 -50.51 42.27
C ASP A 54 -25.25 -51.24 41.65
N ALA A 55 -24.25 -51.59 42.49
CA ALA A 55 -23.06 -52.31 42.06
C ALA A 55 -23.38 -53.75 41.54
N CYS A 56 -24.46 -54.29 42.00
CA CYS A 56 -24.93 -55.64 41.57
C CYS A 56 -25.67 -55.53 40.23
N ASP A 57 -26.47 -54.49 40.06
CA ASP A 57 -27.14 -54.22 38.80
C ASP A 57 -26.12 -53.95 37.69
N VAL A 58 -25.10 -53.15 37.97
CA VAL A 58 -23.96 -52.91 37.06
C VAL A 58 -23.24 -54.23 36.73
N THR A 59 -22.86 -55.04 37.76
CA THR A 59 -22.11 -56.29 37.56
C THR A 59 -22.91 -57.32 36.80
N SER A 60 -24.21 -57.39 37.00
CA SER A 60 -25.10 -58.33 36.27
C SER A 60 -25.33 -57.88 34.81
N GLY A 61 -25.04 -56.63 34.47
CA GLY A 61 -25.33 -56.06 33.18
C GLY A 61 -26.80 -55.70 33.00
N ALA A 62 -27.58 -55.59 34.10
CA ALA A 62 -28.98 -55.19 34.06
C ALA A 62 -29.14 -53.71 33.76
N VAL A 63 -28.16 -52.91 34.17
CA VAL A 63 -28.08 -51.46 33.93
C VAL A 63 -26.74 -51.11 33.29
N GLN A 64 -26.67 -49.92 32.70
CA GLN A 64 -25.43 -49.40 32.13
C GLN A 64 -24.66 -48.57 33.15
N ASP A 65 -23.36 -48.69 33.12
CA ASP A 65 -22.37 -47.91 33.85
C ASP A 65 -21.20 -47.69 32.90
N CYS A 66 -21.28 -46.61 32.13
CA CYS A 66 -20.32 -46.37 31.06
C CYS A 66 -19.01 -45.75 31.56
N ASN A 67 -19.03 -45.07 32.71
CA ASN A 67 -17.85 -44.46 33.33
C ASN A 67 -17.10 -45.44 34.26
N GLY A 68 -17.71 -46.59 34.57
CA GLY A 68 -17.09 -47.66 35.38
C GLY A 68 -16.95 -47.30 36.85
N ASN A 69 -17.78 -46.39 37.37
CA ASN A 69 -17.73 -45.97 38.78
C ASN A 69 -18.49 -46.90 39.73
N GLY A 70 -19.25 -47.91 39.20
CA GLY A 70 -20.03 -48.84 39.96
C GLY A 70 -21.43 -48.35 40.32
N ILE A 71 -21.84 -47.19 39.77
CA ILE A 71 -23.16 -46.60 39.92
C ILE A 71 -23.83 -46.61 38.53
N PRO A 72 -25.09 -46.98 38.44
CA PRO A 72 -25.83 -46.94 37.17
C PRO A 72 -25.83 -45.53 36.56
N ASP A 73 -25.67 -45.40 35.23
CA ASP A 73 -25.74 -44.14 34.50
C ASP A 73 -26.99 -43.32 34.82
N SER A 74 -28.14 -44.01 35.00
CA SER A 74 -29.41 -43.36 35.40
C SER A 74 -29.35 -42.70 36.76
N CYS A 75 -28.55 -43.28 37.67
CA CYS A 75 -28.34 -42.72 39.00
C CYS A 75 -27.39 -41.53 39.02
N ASP A 76 -26.34 -41.62 38.21
CA ASP A 76 -25.41 -40.51 37.98
C ASP A 76 -26.18 -39.27 37.43
N LEU A 77 -27.08 -39.50 36.46
CA LEU A 77 -27.95 -38.45 35.93
C LEU A 77 -28.92 -37.89 36.98
N ALA A 78 -29.59 -38.79 37.75
CA ALA A 78 -30.57 -38.37 38.76
C ALA A 78 -29.92 -37.57 39.92
N SER A 79 -28.69 -37.89 40.27
CA SER A 79 -27.93 -37.18 41.30
C SER A 79 -27.27 -35.89 40.78
N GLY A 80 -27.20 -35.71 39.48
CA GLY A 80 -26.45 -34.59 38.85
C GLY A 80 -24.93 -34.84 38.88
N ALA A 81 -24.48 -36.08 39.05
CA ALA A 81 -23.07 -36.45 38.96
C ALA A 81 -22.60 -36.53 37.48
N ALA A 82 -23.53 -36.72 36.55
CA ALA A 82 -23.29 -36.70 35.12
C ALA A 82 -24.29 -35.77 34.43
N ASP A 83 -23.87 -35.18 33.32
CA ASP A 83 -24.67 -34.30 32.47
C ASP A 83 -25.35 -35.10 31.34
N ASP A 84 -26.54 -34.67 30.94
CA ASP A 84 -27.31 -35.21 29.79
C ASP A 84 -28.04 -34.03 29.14
N CYS A 85 -27.32 -33.30 28.28
CA CYS A 85 -27.80 -32.06 27.70
C CYS A 85 -28.93 -32.25 26.68
N ASN A 86 -28.95 -33.43 26.03
CA ASN A 86 -29.96 -33.76 25.01
C ASN A 86 -31.16 -34.52 25.57
N SER A 87 -31.13 -34.84 26.86
CA SER A 87 -32.17 -35.61 27.57
C SER A 87 -32.42 -36.98 26.93
N SER A 88 -31.34 -37.64 26.47
CA SER A 88 -31.39 -38.99 25.90
C SER A 88 -31.55 -40.08 26.96
N GLY A 89 -31.22 -39.79 28.21
CA GLY A 89 -31.15 -40.73 29.32
C GLY A 89 -29.83 -41.46 29.40
N ILE A 90 -28.84 -41.06 28.62
CA ILE A 90 -27.45 -41.53 28.61
C ILE A 90 -26.55 -40.36 28.95
N PRO A 91 -25.60 -40.47 29.85
CA PRO A 91 -24.66 -39.40 30.12
C PRO A 91 -23.92 -38.94 28.86
N ASP A 92 -23.75 -37.60 28.68
CA ASP A 92 -23.06 -37.01 27.55
C ASP A 92 -21.69 -37.64 27.28
N SER A 93 -20.90 -37.88 28.36
CA SER A 93 -19.59 -38.50 28.26
C SER A 93 -19.66 -39.95 27.71
N CYS A 94 -20.76 -40.66 27.97
CA CYS A 94 -20.99 -42.01 27.47
C CYS A 94 -21.36 -42.03 25.98
N GLU A 95 -22.17 -41.05 25.56
CA GLU A 95 -22.51 -40.91 24.16
C GLU A 95 -21.27 -40.56 23.32
N VAL A 96 -20.37 -39.70 23.83
CA VAL A 96 -19.10 -39.38 23.19
C VAL A 96 -18.19 -40.61 23.12
N VAL A 97 -17.96 -41.30 24.22
CA VAL A 97 -17.08 -42.50 24.28
C VAL A 97 -17.58 -43.60 23.37
N SER A 98 -18.89 -43.80 23.29
CA SER A 98 -19.49 -44.81 22.40
C SER A 98 -19.43 -44.44 20.93
N GLY A 99 -19.16 -43.18 20.62
CA GLY A 99 -19.21 -42.61 19.28
C GLY A 99 -20.63 -42.38 18.76
N ALA A 100 -21.63 -42.34 19.67
CA ALA A 100 -23.02 -42.08 19.32
C ALA A 100 -23.25 -40.64 18.93
N THR A 101 -22.49 -39.74 19.56
CA THR A 101 -22.49 -38.30 19.26
C THR A 101 -21.06 -37.82 18.98
N PRO A 102 -20.90 -36.85 18.05
CA PRO A 102 -19.59 -36.24 17.80
C PRO A 102 -19.18 -35.33 18.97
N ASP A 103 -17.88 -35.28 19.23
CA ASP A 103 -17.17 -34.37 20.15
C ASP A 103 -15.85 -34.00 19.49
N CYS A 104 -15.86 -32.96 18.71
CA CYS A 104 -14.73 -32.55 17.87
C CYS A 104 -13.58 -31.93 18.65
N ASN A 105 -13.89 -31.29 19.81
CA ASN A 105 -12.89 -30.64 20.66
C ASN A 105 -12.36 -31.58 21.77
N ASN A 106 -12.92 -32.77 21.88
CA ASN A 106 -12.56 -33.82 22.88
C ASN A 106 -12.69 -33.31 24.34
N ASN A 107 -13.70 -32.48 24.61
CA ASN A 107 -13.98 -32.02 25.98
C ASN A 107 -14.87 -32.97 26.78
N GLY A 108 -15.38 -34.04 26.17
CA GLY A 108 -16.27 -35.04 26.75
C GLY A 108 -17.75 -34.64 26.74
N ILE A 109 -18.07 -33.56 26.03
CA ILE A 109 -19.43 -33.03 25.83
C ILE A 109 -19.76 -33.16 24.34
N PRO A 110 -20.94 -33.66 23.96
CA PRO A 110 -21.34 -33.67 22.56
C PRO A 110 -21.35 -32.27 21.91
N ASP A 111 -20.95 -32.17 20.65
CA ASP A 111 -20.95 -30.90 19.90
C ASP A 111 -22.30 -30.19 19.94
N SER A 112 -23.41 -30.93 19.89
CA SER A 112 -24.77 -30.38 20.00
C SER A 112 -25.04 -29.73 21.35
N CYS A 113 -24.40 -30.21 22.39
CA CYS A 113 -24.48 -29.67 23.73
C CYS A 113 -23.60 -28.41 23.87
N ASP A 114 -22.41 -28.42 23.27
CA ASP A 114 -21.57 -27.24 23.18
C ASP A 114 -22.29 -26.08 22.49
N LEU A 115 -23.02 -26.34 21.41
CA LEU A 115 -23.87 -25.35 20.75
C LEU A 115 -24.97 -24.81 21.66
N SER A 116 -25.65 -25.70 22.38
CA SER A 116 -26.70 -25.34 23.36
C SER A 116 -26.14 -24.48 24.49
N ASN A 117 -24.86 -24.70 24.85
CA ASN A 117 -24.14 -23.94 25.86
C ASN A 117 -23.52 -22.63 25.32
N GLY A 118 -23.71 -22.33 24.04
CA GLY A 118 -23.32 -21.06 23.43
C GLY A 118 -22.04 -21.07 22.63
N SER A 119 -21.52 -22.25 22.23
CA SER A 119 -20.45 -22.32 21.24
C SER A 119 -20.91 -21.72 19.93
N PRO A 120 -20.08 -20.94 19.22
CA PRO A 120 -20.46 -20.34 17.93
C PRO A 120 -20.76 -21.40 16.87
N ASP A 121 -21.78 -21.11 16.05
CA ASP A 121 -22.16 -21.85 14.84
C ASP A 121 -22.76 -20.81 13.88
N CYS A 122 -21.91 -20.12 13.17
CA CYS A 122 -22.30 -18.96 12.37
C CYS A 122 -23.08 -19.34 11.11
N ASP A 123 -22.82 -20.52 10.55
CA ASP A 123 -23.53 -21.04 9.36
C ASP A 123 -24.78 -21.84 9.73
N SER A 124 -25.00 -22.07 11.03
CA SER A 124 -26.16 -22.79 11.58
C SER A 124 -26.32 -24.23 11.04
N ASN A 125 -25.20 -24.90 10.81
CA ASN A 125 -25.20 -26.28 10.29
C ASN A 125 -25.22 -27.34 11.40
N GLY A 126 -25.13 -26.93 12.67
CA GLY A 126 -25.18 -27.82 13.83
C GLY A 126 -23.82 -28.40 14.22
N VAL A 127 -22.72 -27.84 13.69
CA VAL A 127 -21.33 -28.14 14.05
C VAL A 127 -20.69 -26.86 14.60
N PRO A 128 -20.05 -26.89 15.76
CA PRO A 128 -19.38 -25.72 16.27
C PRO A 128 -18.30 -25.19 15.29
N ASP A 129 -18.22 -23.87 15.14
CA ASP A 129 -17.25 -23.21 14.25
C ASP A 129 -15.80 -23.69 14.52
N SER A 130 -15.44 -23.82 15.79
CA SER A 130 -14.11 -24.28 16.20
C SER A 130 -13.79 -25.69 15.70
N CYS A 131 -14.80 -26.52 15.52
CA CYS A 131 -14.66 -27.85 14.97
C CYS A 131 -14.44 -27.85 13.47
N GLN A 132 -15.15 -27.00 12.76
CA GLN A 132 -14.97 -26.82 11.32
C GLN A 132 -13.59 -26.27 10.98
N VAL A 133 -13.11 -25.32 11.80
CA VAL A 133 -11.74 -24.79 11.69
C VAL A 133 -10.71 -25.90 11.98
N ALA A 134 -10.86 -26.62 13.08
CA ALA A 134 -9.92 -27.69 13.50
C ALA A 134 -9.83 -28.82 12.48
N SER A 135 -10.94 -29.16 11.83
CA SER A 135 -10.99 -30.17 10.76
C SER A 135 -10.42 -29.71 9.43
N GLY A 136 -10.28 -28.38 9.26
CA GLY A 136 -9.89 -27.76 8.00
C GLY A 136 -11.02 -27.69 6.98
N GLU A 137 -12.27 -27.89 7.42
CA GLU A 137 -13.44 -27.76 6.55
C GLU A 137 -13.69 -26.31 6.16
N LEU A 138 -13.52 -25.39 7.11
CA LEU A 138 -13.59 -23.96 6.89
C LEU A 138 -12.25 -23.30 7.22
N PRO A 139 -11.79 -22.34 6.40
CA PRO A 139 -10.57 -21.62 6.65
C PRO A 139 -10.73 -20.64 7.83
N ASP A 140 -9.64 -20.45 8.55
CA ASP A 140 -9.45 -19.47 9.62
C ASP A 140 -8.03 -18.93 9.49
N CYS A 141 -7.86 -17.90 8.69
CA CYS A 141 -6.54 -17.37 8.35
C CYS A 141 -5.91 -16.53 9.45
N ASN A 142 -6.75 -15.92 10.31
CA ASN A 142 -6.28 -15.11 11.43
C ASN A 142 -6.03 -15.90 12.71
N GLY A 143 -6.47 -17.17 12.75
CA GLY A 143 -6.25 -18.09 13.87
C GLY A 143 -7.07 -17.76 15.11
N ASN A 144 -8.21 -17.09 14.97
CA ASN A 144 -9.04 -16.72 16.10
C ASN A 144 -10.04 -17.81 16.55
N GLY A 145 -10.12 -18.92 15.80
CA GLY A 145 -11.04 -20.03 16.05
C GLY A 145 -12.44 -19.83 15.48
N VAL A 146 -12.63 -18.77 14.70
CA VAL A 146 -13.88 -18.48 13.96
C VAL A 146 -13.57 -18.59 12.47
N PRO A 147 -14.42 -19.24 11.69
CA PRO A 147 -14.22 -19.30 10.24
C PRO A 147 -14.18 -17.93 9.59
N ASP A 148 -13.32 -17.74 8.57
CA ASP A 148 -13.18 -16.50 7.80
C ASP A 148 -14.53 -15.98 7.29
N SER A 149 -15.40 -16.87 6.80
CA SER A 149 -16.74 -16.50 6.32
C SER A 149 -17.64 -15.91 7.40
N CYS A 150 -17.43 -16.34 8.63
CA CYS A 150 -18.14 -15.84 9.80
C CYS A 150 -17.65 -14.46 10.22
N ASP A 151 -16.32 -14.28 10.22
CA ASP A 151 -15.71 -12.99 10.46
C ASP A 151 -16.14 -11.93 9.45
N ILE A 152 -16.24 -12.30 8.18
CA ILE A 152 -16.73 -11.42 7.11
C ILE A 152 -18.21 -11.08 7.36
N SER A 153 -19.05 -12.07 7.60
CA SER A 153 -20.49 -11.85 7.77
C SER A 153 -20.83 -11.05 9.04
N ALA A 154 -20.01 -11.18 10.08
CA ALA A 154 -20.12 -10.38 11.30
C ALA A 154 -19.51 -8.98 11.18
N GLY A 155 -18.82 -8.69 10.09
CA GLY A 155 -18.14 -7.41 9.87
C GLY A 155 -16.87 -7.23 10.74
N VAL A 156 -16.31 -8.32 11.23
CA VAL A 156 -15.04 -8.34 11.97
C VAL A 156 -13.87 -8.25 11.00
N SER A 157 -13.99 -8.91 9.86
CA SER A 157 -13.03 -8.87 8.76
C SER A 157 -13.66 -8.22 7.52
N ILE A 158 -12.83 -7.49 6.77
CA ILE A 158 -13.22 -6.86 5.51
C ILE A 158 -12.94 -7.85 4.37
N ASP A 159 -13.83 -7.89 3.40
CA ASP A 159 -13.70 -8.60 2.12
C ASP A 159 -14.24 -7.67 1.04
N CYS A 160 -13.38 -6.81 0.51
CA CYS A 160 -13.76 -5.74 -0.42
C CYS A 160 -14.15 -6.27 -1.81
N ASN A 161 -13.54 -7.39 -2.23
CA ASN A 161 -13.79 -7.98 -3.54
C ASN A 161 -14.89 -9.05 -3.51
N SER A 162 -15.41 -9.37 -2.32
CA SER A 162 -16.49 -10.34 -2.09
C SER A 162 -16.18 -11.76 -2.59
N ASN A 163 -14.91 -12.18 -2.44
CA ASN A 163 -14.50 -13.53 -2.82
C ASN A 163 -14.61 -14.56 -1.70
N GLY A 164 -14.97 -14.11 -0.48
CA GLY A 164 -15.12 -14.96 0.71
C GLY A 164 -13.85 -15.19 1.49
N ILE A 165 -12.76 -14.49 1.16
CA ILE A 165 -11.50 -14.48 1.87
C ILE A 165 -11.29 -13.09 2.47
N PRO A 166 -10.98 -12.96 3.75
CA PRO A 166 -10.65 -11.65 4.32
C PRO A 166 -9.48 -10.98 3.61
N ASP A 167 -9.59 -9.67 3.35
CA ASP A 167 -8.54 -8.88 2.70
C ASP A 167 -7.17 -9.06 3.37
N SER A 168 -7.15 -9.03 4.71
CA SER A 168 -5.92 -9.22 5.49
C SER A 168 -5.27 -10.60 5.25
N CYS A 169 -6.07 -11.59 4.93
CA CYS A 169 -5.59 -12.93 4.61
C CYS A 169 -5.00 -13.01 3.21
N GLU A 170 -5.64 -12.34 2.24
CA GLU A 170 -5.12 -12.25 0.87
C GLU A 170 -3.76 -11.55 0.84
N VAL A 171 -3.63 -10.47 1.62
CA VAL A 171 -2.36 -9.75 1.78
C VAL A 171 -1.31 -10.63 2.47
N ALA A 172 -1.65 -11.25 3.61
CA ALA A 172 -0.72 -12.09 4.37
C ALA A 172 -0.21 -13.30 3.57
N ASN A 173 -1.05 -13.86 2.70
CA ASN A 173 -0.71 -15.01 1.85
C ASN A 173 -0.06 -14.60 0.52
N GLY A 174 0.08 -13.29 0.26
CA GLY A 174 0.64 -12.77 -0.99
C GLY A 174 -0.24 -12.99 -2.22
N GLN A 175 -1.54 -13.16 -2.02
CA GLN A 175 -2.53 -13.28 -3.08
C GLN A 175 -2.97 -11.91 -3.61
N ALA A 176 -2.91 -10.90 -2.76
CA ALA A 176 -3.15 -9.52 -3.10
C ALA A 176 -1.95 -8.64 -2.70
N ALA A 177 -1.70 -7.62 -3.49
CA ALA A 177 -0.70 -6.60 -3.18
C ALA A 177 -1.24 -5.62 -2.14
N ASP A 178 -0.39 -5.19 -1.25
CA ASP A 178 -0.61 -4.15 -0.26
C ASP A 178 0.70 -3.38 -0.10
N CYS A 179 0.88 -2.36 -0.90
CA CYS A 179 2.14 -1.64 -0.98
C CYS A 179 2.32 -0.62 0.14
N ASN A 180 1.21 -0.12 0.70
CA ASN A 180 1.25 0.85 1.79
C ASN A 180 1.26 0.17 3.17
N GLY A 181 1.04 -1.16 3.24
CA GLY A 181 1.11 -1.95 4.46
C GLY A 181 -0.05 -1.72 5.43
N ASN A 182 -1.20 -1.29 4.93
CA ASN A 182 -2.37 -1.01 5.76
C ASN A 182 -3.24 -2.25 6.05
N GLY A 183 -2.93 -3.40 5.44
CA GLY A 183 -3.65 -4.65 5.56
C GLY A 183 -4.89 -4.76 4.66
N ILE A 184 -5.06 -3.82 3.74
CA ILE A 184 -6.10 -3.80 2.72
C ILE A 184 -5.41 -3.97 1.35
N PRO A 185 -5.93 -4.80 0.45
CA PRO A 185 -5.39 -4.89 -0.89
C PRO A 185 -5.39 -3.56 -1.65
N ASP A 186 -4.33 -3.27 -2.39
CA ASP A 186 -4.22 -2.07 -3.23
C ASP A 186 -5.45 -1.87 -4.13
N SER A 187 -5.99 -2.95 -4.69
CA SER A 187 -7.19 -2.90 -5.52
C SER A 187 -8.44 -2.42 -4.76
N CYS A 188 -8.49 -2.68 -3.47
CA CYS A 188 -9.58 -2.26 -2.59
C CYS A 188 -9.41 -0.79 -2.17
N ASP A 189 -8.18 -0.37 -1.91
CA ASP A 189 -7.86 1.03 -1.64
C ASP A 189 -8.25 1.92 -2.83
N LEU A 190 -7.94 1.46 -4.05
CA LEU A 190 -8.37 2.14 -5.28
C LEU A 190 -9.89 2.15 -5.45
N ALA A 191 -10.55 1.03 -5.25
CA ALA A 191 -12.00 0.93 -5.40
C ALA A 191 -12.78 1.78 -4.39
N SER A 192 -12.23 1.95 -3.18
CA SER A 192 -12.82 2.79 -2.13
C SER A 192 -12.47 4.27 -2.26
N GLY A 193 -11.47 4.61 -3.09
CA GLY A 193 -10.95 5.97 -3.24
C GLY A 193 -10.06 6.42 -2.09
N LEU A 194 -9.50 5.49 -1.32
CA LEU A 194 -8.50 5.79 -0.30
C LEU A 194 -7.14 6.10 -0.93
N GLU A 195 -6.85 5.47 -2.07
CA GLU A 195 -5.67 5.71 -2.88
C GLU A 195 -6.07 6.17 -4.28
N SER A 196 -5.16 6.88 -4.94
CA SER A 196 -5.32 7.37 -6.30
C SER A 196 -4.58 6.46 -7.29
N ASP A 197 -5.09 6.41 -8.51
CA ASP A 197 -4.45 5.75 -9.67
C ASP A 197 -4.76 6.61 -10.90
N CYS A 198 -3.94 7.63 -11.11
CA CYS A 198 -4.17 8.64 -12.15
C CYS A 198 -3.96 8.10 -13.58
N ASN A 199 -3.06 7.11 -13.72
CA ASN A 199 -2.71 6.51 -15.01
C ASN A 199 -3.52 5.26 -15.33
N SER A 200 -4.37 4.81 -14.38
CA SER A 200 -5.19 3.59 -14.50
C SER A 200 -4.35 2.33 -14.70
N SER A 201 -3.20 2.26 -14.05
CA SER A 201 -2.30 1.10 -14.08
C SER A 201 -2.83 -0.07 -13.25
N GLY A 202 -3.71 0.19 -12.29
CA GLY A 202 -4.18 -0.75 -11.27
C GLY A 202 -3.26 -0.85 -10.06
N VAL A 203 -2.25 0.01 -9.98
CA VAL A 203 -1.34 0.18 -8.85
C VAL A 203 -1.55 1.58 -8.28
N PRO A 204 -1.66 1.77 -6.99
CA PRO A 204 -1.76 3.11 -6.41
C PRO A 204 -0.57 4.01 -6.78
N ASP A 205 -0.84 5.28 -7.06
CA ASP A 205 0.18 6.29 -7.38
C ASP A 205 1.30 6.31 -6.33
N SER A 206 0.93 6.29 -5.06
CA SER A 206 1.87 6.25 -3.94
C SER A 206 2.80 5.04 -3.98
N CYS A 207 2.32 3.92 -4.47
CA CYS A 207 3.08 2.68 -4.61
C CYS A 207 4.06 2.73 -5.78
N GLU A 208 3.62 3.33 -6.91
CA GLU A 208 4.49 3.53 -8.07
C GLU A 208 5.66 4.45 -7.72
N VAL A 209 5.39 5.53 -6.98
CA VAL A 209 6.41 6.45 -6.49
C VAL A 209 7.36 5.74 -5.52
N ASN A 210 6.83 5.08 -4.48
CA ASN A 210 7.66 4.41 -3.47
C ASN A 210 8.52 3.28 -4.04
N SER A 211 8.04 2.58 -5.05
CA SER A 211 8.81 1.53 -5.73
C SER A 211 9.83 2.07 -6.74
N GLY A 212 9.74 3.36 -7.08
CA GLY A 212 10.55 4.00 -8.12
C GLY A 212 10.15 3.60 -9.54
N THR A 213 8.94 3.09 -9.71
CA THR A 213 8.40 2.77 -11.05
C THR A 213 7.95 4.03 -11.77
N SER A 214 7.50 5.02 -11.01
CA SER A 214 7.15 6.35 -11.51
C SER A 214 8.00 7.40 -10.79
N LEU A 215 8.32 8.48 -11.52
CA LEU A 215 9.04 9.63 -10.97
C LEU A 215 8.09 10.52 -10.18
N ASP A 216 8.59 11.08 -9.11
CA ASP A 216 7.96 12.12 -8.29
C ASP A 216 9.07 13.06 -7.82
N CYS A 217 9.41 14.03 -8.65
CA CYS A 217 10.54 14.90 -8.39
C CYS A 217 10.22 16.04 -7.41
N ASN A 218 8.92 16.32 -7.25
CA ASN A 218 8.46 17.36 -6.33
C ASN A 218 8.11 16.81 -4.94
N ASP A 219 8.25 15.48 -4.74
CA ASP A 219 8.00 14.75 -3.48
C ASP A 219 6.58 14.97 -2.93
N ASN A 220 5.58 15.11 -3.82
CA ASN A 220 4.19 15.28 -3.40
C ASN A 220 3.41 13.97 -3.23
N GLY A 221 4.02 12.83 -3.59
CA GLY A 221 3.44 11.49 -3.54
C GLY A 221 2.57 11.12 -4.73
N ILE A 222 2.57 11.97 -5.76
CA ILE A 222 1.86 11.76 -7.02
C ILE A 222 2.92 11.64 -8.12
N PRO A 223 2.80 10.70 -9.05
CA PRO A 223 3.71 10.61 -10.19
C PRO A 223 3.73 11.90 -11.02
N ASP A 224 4.92 12.32 -11.46
CA ASP A 224 5.09 13.53 -12.30
C ASP A 224 4.18 13.50 -13.54
N SER A 225 4.01 12.33 -14.15
CA SER A 225 3.10 12.15 -15.28
C SER A 225 1.64 12.47 -14.97
N CYS A 226 1.23 12.28 -13.73
CA CYS A 226 -0.12 12.60 -13.25
C CYS A 226 -0.27 14.09 -12.96
N ASP A 227 0.76 14.70 -12.41
CA ASP A 227 0.84 16.14 -12.20
C ASP A 227 0.73 16.90 -13.53
N ILE A 228 1.44 16.41 -14.57
CA ILE A 228 1.33 16.95 -15.93
C ILE A 228 -0.10 16.77 -16.47
N ALA A 229 -0.67 15.57 -16.33
CA ALA A 229 -2.01 15.28 -16.84
C ALA A 229 -3.12 16.10 -16.15
N SER A 230 -2.94 16.45 -14.87
CA SER A 230 -3.87 17.31 -14.13
C SER A 230 -3.86 18.76 -14.65
N GLY A 231 -2.73 19.20 -15.22
CA GLY A 231 -2.47 20.57 -15.68
C GLY A 231 -2.02 21.51 -14.55
N ASP A 232 -1.73 20.99 -13.38
CA ASP A 232 -1.24 21.78 -12.24
C ASP A 232 0.25 22.08 -12.39
N TRP A 233 0.97 21.26 -13.14
CA TRP A 233 2.40 21.37 -13.39
C TRP A 233 2.69 21.38 -14.90
N GLN A 234 3.81 21.98 -15.29
CA GLN A 234 4.15 22.18 -16.70
C GLN A 234 5.22 21.18 -17.16
N ASP A 235 5.05 20.77 -18.38
CA ASP A 235 5.98 19.99 -19.20
C ASP A 235 5.89 20.63 -20.60
N CYS A 236 6.71 21.61 -20.86
CA CYS A 236 6.58 22.45 -22.06
C CYS A 236 7.15 21.80 -23.33
N ASP A 237 8.12 20.91 -23.18
CA ASP A 237 8.74 20.21 -24.30
C ASP A 237 8.08 18.85 -24.59
N GLY A 238 7.24 18.37 -23.66
CA GLY A 238 6.45 17.15 -23.82
C GLY A 238 7.26 15.86 -23.65
N ASP A 239 8.34 15.92 -22.88
CA ASP A 239 9.20 14.74 -22.67
C ASP A 239 8.72 13.86 -21.50
N GLY A 240 7.76 14.33 -20.71
CA GLY A 240 7.14 13.62 -19.58
C GLY A 240 7.79 13.89 -18.23
N ASN A 241 8.74 14.82 -18.18
CA ASN A 241 9.31 15.33 -16.94
C ASN A 241 8.71 16.70 -16.61
N LEU A 242 8.74 17.08 -15.34
CA LEU A 242 8.27 18.41 -14.97
C LEU A 242 9.36 19.46 -15.24
N ASP A 243 9.00 20.59 -15.88
CA ASP A 243 9.90 21.71 -16.13
C ASP A 243 10.70 22.11 -14.87
N SER A 244 10.01 22.16 -13.72
CA SER A 244 10.64 22.51 -12.44
C SER A 244 11.70 21.52 -11.99
N CYS A 245 11.52 20.25 -12.33
CA CYS A 245 12.46 19.19 -12.00
C CYS A 245 13.70 19.22 -12.87
N GLU A 246 13.50 19.48 -14.15
CA GLU A 246 14.59 19.61 -15.11
C GLU A 246 15.51 20.78 -14.78
N ILE A 247 14.92 21.91 -14.37
CA ILE A 247 15.67 23.04 -13.85
C ILE A 247 16.44 22.65 -12.58
N LEU A 248 15.81 21.94 -11.64
CA LEU A 248 16.43 21.56 -10.37
C LEU A 248 17.63 20.61 -10.56
N VAL A 249 17.51 19.64 -11.47
CA VAL A 249 18.60 18.71 -11.76
C VAL A 249 19.61 19.25 -12.75
N GLY A 250 19.30 20.37 -13.42
CA GLY A 250 20.17 21.07 -14.37
C GLY A 250 20.22 20.46 -15.76
N THR A 251 19.20 19.72 -16.15
CA THR A 251 19.03 19.25 -17.54
C THR A 251 18.52 20.38 -18.43
N GLU A 252 17.66 21.22 -17.89
CA GLU A 252 17.22 22.47 -18.52
C GLU A 252 17.74 23.70 -17.74
N GLN A 253 17.88 24.82 -18.43
CA GLN A 253 18.36 26.07 -17.87
C GLN A 253 17.21 27.03 -17.62
N ASP A 254 17.31 27.80 -16.57
CA ASP A 254 16.43 28.91 -16.22
C ASP A 254 17.32 30.09 -15.76
N CYS A 255 17.84 30.84 -16.70
CA CYS A 255 18.80 31.90 -16.42
C CYS A 255 18.19 33.14 -15.78
N ASN A 256 16.89 33.37 -15.99
CA ASN A 256 16.18 34.53 -15.49
C ASN A 256 15.42 34.26 -14.18
N GLY A 257 15.36 32.96 -13.72
CA GLY A 257 14.76 32.58 -12.46
C GLY A 257 13.22 32.64 -12.46
N THR A 258 12.59 32.42 -13.60
CA THR A 258 11.12 32.41 -13.71
C THR A 258 10.49 31.12 -13.26
N GLY A 259 11.27 30.04 -13.18
CA GLY A 259 10.80 28.68 -12.94
C GLY A 259 10.26 27.98 -14.18
N ILE A 260 10.48 28.56 -15.35
CA ILE A 260 10.17 27.99 -16.66
C ILE A 260 11.50 27.82 -17.39
N PRO A 261 11.77 26.67 -18.01
CA PRO A 261 12.98 26.49 -18.80
C PRO A 261 13.16 27.57 -19.88
N ASP A 262 14.39 28.02 -20.08
CA ASP A 262 14.73 29.02 -21.12
C ASP A 262 14.23 28.57 -22.49
N SER A 263 14.40 27.30 -22.83
CA SER A 263 13.92 26.68 -24.06
C SER A 263 12.42 26.85 -24.27
N CYS A 264 11.65 26.71 -23.19
CA CYS A 264 10.19 26.84 -23.18
C CYS A 264 9.72 28.29 -23.33
N GLU A 265 10.41 29.22 -22.67
CA GLU A 265 10.13 30.65 -22.83
C GLU A 265 10.37 31.11 -24.27
N VAL A 266 11.45 30.61 -24.90
CA VAL A 266 11.76 30.87 -26.32
C VAL A 266 10.68 30.25 -27.22
N LEU A 267 10.32 28.97 -26.99
CA LEU A 267 9.33 28.27 -27.79
C LEU A 267 7.96 28.95 -27.75
N SER A 268 7.56 29.46 -26.59
CA SER A 268 6.29 30.19 -26.41
C SER A 268 6.29 31.56 -27.04
N GLY A 269 7.48 32.08 -27.36
CA GLY A 269 7.66 33.47 -27.83
C GLY A 269 7.53 34.50 -26.73
N ALA A 270 7.63 34.09 -25.45
CA ALA A 270 7.60 35.02 -24.31
C ALA A 270 8.86 35.87 -24.22
N VAL A 271 9.97 35.33 -24.70
CA VAL A 271 11.29 35.97 -24.76
C VAL A 271 11.86 35.90 -26.17
N ASN A 272 12.83 36.77 -26.48
CA ASN A 272 13.50 36.75 -27.77
C ASN A 272 14.72 35.82 -27.72
N ASP A 273 14.96 35.14 -28.82
CA ASP A 273 16.16 34.36 -29.11
C ASP A 273 16.50 34.57 -30.58
N CYS A 274 17.30 35.59 -30.86
CA CYS A 274 17.61 35.99 -32.23
C CYS A 274 18.64 35.10 -32.90
N ASN A 275 19.50 34.46 -32.09
CA ASN A 275 20.54 33.56 -32.63
C ASN A 275 20.08 32.11 -32.79
N GLY A 276 18.92 31.76 -32.24
CA GLY A 276 18.30 30.42 -32.37
C GLY A 276 19.00 29.35 -31.54
N ASN A 277 19.65 29.73 -30.42
CA ASN A 277 20.34 28.79 -29.58
C ASN A 277 19.47 28.20 -28.45
N GLN A 278 18.20 28.61 -28.37
CA GLN A 278 17.21 28.24 -27.35
C GLN A 278 17.49 28.83 -25.96
N ILE A 279 18.34 29.85 -25.91
CA ILE A 279 18.61 30.62 -24.71
C ILE A 279 18.08 32.04 -24.98
N PRO A 280 17.35 32.65 -24.04
CA PRO A 280 16.89 34.05 -24.23
C PRO A 280 18.04 35.02 -24.46
N ASP A 281 17.87 35.97 -25.38
CA ASP A 281 18.84 37.01 -25.65
C ASP A 281 19.32 37.72 -24.37
N SER A 282 18.39 37.93 -23.42
CA SER A 282 18.73 38.56 -22.13
C SER A 282 19.70 37.70 -21.28
N CYS A 283 19.62 36.38 -21.43
CA CYS A 283 20.51 35.46 -20.75
C CYS A 283 21.89 35.41 -21.42
N ASP A 284 21.93 35.40 -22.73
CA ASP A 284 23.16 35.50 -23.50
C ASP A 284 23.92 36.81 -23.18
N LEU A 285 23.21 37.92 -23.02
CA LEU A 285 23.81 39.17 -22.58
C LEU A 285 24.34 39.11 -21.15
N SER A 286 23.55 38.54 -20.22
CA SER A 286 23.94 38.46 -18.80
C SER A 286 25.14 37.53 -18.56
N THR A 287 25.30 36.51 -19.36
CA THR A 287 26.45 35.59 -19.30
C THR A 287 27.67 36.09 -20.07
N GLY A 288 27.47 37.14 -20.91
CA GLY A 288 28.51 37.68 -21.76
C GLY A 288 28.80 36.83 -23.00
N THR A 289 27.86 35.95 -23.36
CA THR A 289 27.95 35.14 -24.60
C THR A 289 27.74 36.00 -25.81
N LEU A 290 26.84 36.98 -25.73
CA LEU A 290 26.60 38.01 -26.74
C LEU A 290 26.93 39.40 -26.19
N SER A 291 27.22 40.33 -27.09
CA SER A 291 27.51 41.73 -26.78
C SER A 291 26.28 42.60 -27.01
N ASP A 292 26.17 43.67 -26.27
CA ASP A 292 25.21 44.75 -26.43
C ASP A 292 25.94 46.06 -26.13
N CYS A 293 26.55 46.63 -27.14
CA CYS A 293 27.43 47.79 -26.99
C CYS A 293 26.68 49.11 -26.77
N ASP A 294 25.48 49.23 -27.31
CA ASP A 294 24.65 50.40 -27.15
C ASP A 294 23.74 50.32 -25.93
N GLN A 295 23.68 49.20 -25.25
CA GLN A 295 22.92 48.91 -24.04
C GLN A 295 21.40 49.09 -24.23
N ASN A 296 20.92 48.69 -25.41
CA ASN A 296 19.49 48.77 -25.71
C ASN A 296 18.72 47.51 -25.25
N GLY A 297 19.41 46.46 -24.76
CA GLY A 297 18.87 45.19 -24.29
C GLY A 297 18.66 44.14 -25.39
N THR A 298 19.11 44.45 -26.62
CA THR A 298 19.15 43.54 -27.75
C THR A 298 20.61 43.22 -28.07
N PRO A 299 20.98 41.98 -28.30
CA PRO A 299 22.35 41.70 -28.73
C PRO A 299 22.73 42.38 -30.05
N ASP A 300 23.95 42.86 -30.13
CA ASP A 300 24.50 43.55 -31.33
C ASP A 300 24.25 42.75 -32.63
N SER A 301 24.44 41.43 -32.58
CA SER A 301 24.19 40.54 -33.71
C SER A 301 22.71 40.51 -34.13
N CYS A 302 21.78 40.69 -33.18
CA CYS A 302 20.34 40.72 -33.43
C CYS A 302 19.93 42.04 -34.07
N ASP A 303 20.50 43.14 -33.61
CA ASP A 303 20.29 44.47 -34.18
C ASP A 303 20.74 44.53 -35.65
N ILE A 304 21.89 43.91 -35.93
CA ILE A 304 22.39 43.77 -37.31
C ILE A 304 21.43 42.91 -38.16
N LEU A 305 21.02 41.74 -37.61
CA LEU A 305 20.13 40.83 -38.32
C LEU A 305 18.75 41.42 -38.64
N SER A 306 18.25 42.27 -37.73
CA SER A 306 16.97 42.99 -37.90
C SER A 306 17.07 44.12 -38.94
N GLY A 307 18.29 44.51 -39.30
CA GLY A 307 18.54 45.69 -40.14
C GLY A 307 18.37 47.01 -39.44
N GLY A 308 18.38 47.00 -38.10
CA GLY A 308 18.27 48.19 -37.28
C GLY A 308 19.55 48.99 -37.20
N VAL A 309 20.68 48.34 -37.37
CA VAL A 309 22.02 48.92 -37.38
C VAL A 309 22.84 48.41 -38.57
N GLU A 310 23.85 49.15 -38.96
CA GLU A 310 24.75 48.79 -40.05
C GLU A 310 25.98 48.07 -39.49
N ASP A 311 26.50 47.12 -40.25
CA ASP A 311 27.76 46.39 -40.02
C ASP A 311 28.42 46.23 -41.37
N CYS A 312 29.20 47.22 -41.77
CA CYS A 312 29.73 47.30 -43.09
C CYS A 312 30.98 46.40 -43.31
N ASP A 313 31.71 46.11 -42.27
CA ASP A 313 32.89 45.25 -42.35
C ASP A 313 32.58 43.78 -42.11
N GLY A 314 31.35 43.45 -41.66
CA GLY A 314 30.85 42.11 -41.49
C GLY A 314 31.46 41.38 -40.27
N ASN A 315 31.88 42.13 -39.27
CA ASN A 315 32.49 41.54 -38.06
C ASN A 315 31.48 41.17 -36.98
N GLN A 316 30.17 41.39 -37.22
CA GLN A 316 29.04 41.16 -36.30
C GLN A 316 28.99 42.14 -35.11
N VAL A 317 29.69 43.26 -35.21
CA VAL A 317 29.60 44.38 -34.28
C VAL A 317 29.01 45.55 -35.07
N PRO A 318 28.03 46.28 -34.56
CA PRO A 318 27.52 47.44 -35.25
C PRO A 318 28.60 48.50 -35.50
N ASP A 319 28.55 49.13 -36.67
CA ASP A 319 29.49 50.21 -37.04
C ASP A 319 29.57 51.29 -35.96
N SER A 320 28.47 51.63 -35.32
CA SER A 320 28.42 52.60 -34.23
C SER A 320 29.26 52.15 -33.01
N CYS A 321 29.32 50.86 -32.75
CA CYS A 321 30.09 50.29 -31.66
C CYS A 321 31.58 50.24 -31.98
N ASP A 322 31.90 49.91 -33.21
CA ASP A 322 33.28 49.97 -33.71
C ASP A 322 33.87 51.39 -33.67
N LEU A 323 33.06 52.36 -34.01
CA LEU A 323 33.45 53.78 -33.84
C LEU A 323 33.65 54.14 -32.36
N LEU A 324 32.77 53.69 -31.48
CA LEU A 324 32.87 53.98 -30.03
C LEU A 324 34.09 53.35 -29.40
N SER A 325 34.43 52.14 -29.81
CA SER A 325 35.62 51.40 -29.34
C SER A 325 36.91 51.89 -29.96
N GLY A 326 36.83 52.64 -31.07
CA GLY A 326 37.97 53.09 -31.86
C GLY A 326 38.58 51.98 -32.74
N THR A 327 37.81 50.93 -33.03
CA THR A 327 38.19 49.86 -33.97
C THR A 327 38.12 50.37 -35.40
N LEU A 328 37.13 51.17 -35.69
CA LEU A 328 36.99 51.88 -36.97
C LEU A 328 37.12 53.40 -36.75
N GLU A 329 37.57 54.11 -37.77
CA GLU A 329 37.79 55.52 -37.80
C GLU A 329 36.63 56.24 -38.53
N ASP A 330 36.28 57.45 -38.12
CA ASP A 330 35.32 58.33 -38.75
C ASP A 330 35.91 59.78 -38.69
N CYS A 331 36.67 60.09 -39.66
CA CYS A 331 37.41 61.39 -39.68
C CYS A 331 36.51 62.60 -39.96
N ASN A 332 35.43 62.37 -40.68
CA ASN A 332 34.48 63.44 -41.03
C ASN A 332 33.35 63.62 -40.01
N GLN A 333 33.26 62.70 -39.00
CA GLN A 333 32.32 62.69 -37.89
C GLN A 333 30.85 62.68 -38.33
N ASN A 334 30.59 61.88 -39.38
CA ASN A 334 29.22 61.65 -39.88
C ASN A 334 28.54 60.41 -39.29
N SER A 335 29.22 59.68 -38.41
CA SER A 335 28.81 58.44 -37.78
C SER A 335 28.77 57.26 -38.73
N ILE A 336 29.45 57.28 -39.85
CA ILE A 336 29.69 56.19 -40.75
C ILE A 336 31.22 55.96 -40.78
N PRO A 337 31.67 54.72 -40.57
CA PRO A 337 33.12 54.47 -40.63
C PRO A 337 33.72 54.81 -42.00
N ASP A 338 34.89 55.43 -41.98
CA ASP A 338 35.62 55.81 -43.20
C ASP A 338 35.78 54.61 -44.16
N ALA A 339 36.09 53.43 -43.64
CA ALA A 339 36.24 52.18 -44.42
C ALA A 339 34.95 51.80 -45.16
N CYS A 340 33.78 52.05 -44.52
CA CYS A 340 32.46 51.78 -45.10
C CYS A 340 32.14 52.80 -46.21
N GLU A 341 32.45 54.05 -46.01
CA GLU A 341 32.25 55.08 -47.01
C GLU A 341 33.14 54.87 -48.23
N ILE A 342 34.39 54.45 -48.01
CA ILE A 342 35.31 54.08 -49.10
C ILE A 342 34.79 52.86 -49.85
N ALA A 343 34.36 51.79 -49.14
CA ALA A 343 33.81 50.59 -49.76
C ALA A 343 32.54 50.87 -50.57
N ALA A 344 31.69 51.74 -50.08
CA ALA A 344 30.47 52.20 -50.79
C ALA A 344 30.77 53.14 -51.94
N GLY A 345 31.98 53.62 -52.04
CA GLY A 345 32.37 54.65 -53.04
C GLY A 345 31.75 56.03 -52.79
N SER A 346 31.38 56.28 -51.54
CA SER A 346 30.78 57.56 -51.14
C SER A 346 31.84 58.63 -50.96
N ILE A 347 33.07 58.31 -50.64
CA ILE A 347 34.23 59.11 -50.49
C ILE A 347 35.42 58.47 -51.25
N GLU A 348 36.35 59.34 -51.65
CA GLU A 348 37.50 58.90 -52.42
C GLU A 348 38.69 58.59 -51.53
N ASP A 349 39.44 57.55 -51.93
CA ASP A 349 40.71 57.09 -51.35
C ASP A 349 41.61 56.76 -52.54
N CYS A 350 42.28 57.70 -53.08
CA CYS A 350 43.03 57.55 -54.31
C CYS A 350 44.33 56.74 -54.15
N ASN A 351 44.94 56.78 -52.95
CA ASN A 351 46.14 56.01 -52.67
C ASN A 351 45.85 54.61 -52.11
N THR A 352 44.56 54.29 -51.87
CA THR A 352 44.04 52.96 -51.38
C THR A 352 44.68 52.54 -50.06
N ASN A 353 44.92 53.48 -49.14
CA ASN A 353 45.45 53.23 -47.84
C ASN A 353 44.40 53.00 -46.76
N GLY A 354 43.12 53.17 -47.09
CA GLY A 354 41.97 53.02 -46.21
C GLY A 354 41.60 54.25 -45.42
N ILE A 355 42.20 55.40 -45.73
CA ILE A 355 41.89 56.70 -45.15
C ILE A 355 41.32 57.58 -46.27
N PRO A 356 40.22 58.26 -46.10
CA PRO A 356 39.66 59.15 -47.13
C PRO A 356 40.58 60.30 -47.48
N ASP A 357 40.69 60.57 -48.76
CA ASP A 357 41.48 61.70 -49.25
C ASP A 357 41.16 63.04 -48.53
N SER A 358 39.90 63.31 -48.22
CA SER A 358 39.45 64.48 -47.46
C SER A 358 40.01 64.52 -46.04
N CYS A 359 40.24 63.36 -45.43
CA CYS A 359 40.80 63.25 -44.07
C CYS A 359 42.31 63.53 -44.11
N GLU A 360 43.00 62.95 -45.06
CA GLU A 360 44.44 63.14 -45.24
C GLU A 360 44.80 64.56 -45.66
N ILE A 361 43.90 65.21 -46.43
CA ILE A 361 44.04 66.69 -46.68
C ILE A 361 43.86 67.50 -45.42
N THR A 362 42.83 67.18 -44.60
CA THR A 362 42.50 67.86 -43.39
C THR A 362 43.54 67.79 -42.31
N ASP A 363 44.15 66.58 -42.11
CA ASP A 363 45.21 66.35 -41.13
C ASP A 363 46.58 66.79 -41.66
N GLY A 364 46.72 67.07 -42.93
CA GLY A 364 47.92 67.55 -43.59
C GLY A 364 48.89 66.37 -43.98
N SER A 365 48.43 65.16 -44.04
CA SER A 365 49.21 63.99 -44.47
C SER A 365 49.41 64.02 -45.98
N LEU A 366 48.41 64.49 -46.71
CA LEU A 366 48.54 64.73 -48.15
C LEU A 366 48.35 66.21 -48.48
N ALA A 367 49.02 66.70 -49.52
CA ALA A 367 48.94 68.08 -49.96
C ALA A 367 47.82 68.24 -50.97
N ASP A 368 47.03 69.28 -50.84
CA ASP A 368 46.07 69.81 -51.85
C ASP A 368 46.39 71.29 -52.04
N VAL A 369 47.31 71.55 -52.90
CA VAL A 369 47.83 72.93 -53.17
C VAL A 369 46.81 73.78 -53.98
N ASN A 370 46.03 73.12 -54.80
CA ASN A 370 45.04 73.77 -55.61
C ASN A 370 43.68 73.94 -54.94
N ALA A 371 43.46 73.33 -53.76
CA ALA A 371 42.27 73.33 -52.95
C ALA A 371 41.01 72.85 -53.71
N ASP A 372 41.12 71.76 -54.50
CA ASP A 372 40.00 71.22 -55.24
C ASP A 372 39.40 70.00 -54.50
N GLY A 373 40.00 69.60 -53.33
CA GLY A 373 39.52 68.52 -52.50
C GLY A 373 40.05 67.13 -52.89
N VAL A 374 41.01 67.04 -53.81
CA VAL A 374 41.70 65.87 -54.26
C VAL A 374 43.20 66.04 -53.94
N PRO A 375 43.88 65.12 -53.31
CA PRO A 375 45.30 65.22 -53.06
C PRO A 375 46.10 65.39 -54.36
N ASP A 376 47.12 66.23 -54.29
CA ASP A 376 47.97 66.48 -55.48
C ASP A 376 48.68 65.23 -56.01
N GLU A 377 48.76 64.19 -55.18
CA GLU A 377 49.40 62.92 -55.55
C GLU A 377 48.47 61.95 -56.33
N CYS A 378 47.18 62.29 -56.37
CA CYS A 378 46.16 61.59 -57.13
C CYS A 378 46.00 62.19 -58.50
#